data_da6a609967723ffec8dd8c340366f841
#
_entry.id   da6a609967723ffec8dd8c340366f841
#
_cell.length_a   1.000
_cell.length_b   1.000
_cell.length_c   1.000
_cell.angle_alpha   90.00
_cell.angle_beta   90.00
_cell.angle_gamma   90.00
#
_symmetry.space_group_name_H-M   'P 1'
#
loop_
_entity.id
_entity.type
_entity.pdbx_description
1 polymer ?
#
loop_
_entity_poly.entity_id
_entity_poly.type
_entity_poly.pdbx_seq_one_letter_code
_entity_poly.pdbx_strand_id
1 'polypeptide(L)'
;RRSARAAVAAGARAQRALEILADDVPDHLRMAGMLRVEHRQASLEELGQLHEPPLTKDAIAGRIRRLLAMADKRASELGIPDTEAVLNEEILPET
;
A
#
# COMPACT_ATOMS: atom_id res chain seq x y z
N ARG A 1 15.36 0.55 11.48
CA ARG A 1 14.38 1.18 12.26
C ARG A 1 13.04 0.69 11.99
N ARG A 2 12.26 0.65 13.05
CA ARG A 2 10.95 0.10 12.93
C ARG A 2 10.06 0.87 12.00
N SER A 3 10.04 2.18 12.13
CA SER A 3 9.11 2.95 11.31
C SER A 3 9.51 2.94 9.84
N ALA A 4 10.81 2.96 9.54
CA ALA A 4 11.25 2.88 8.15
C ALA A 4 10.89 1.54 7.54
N ARG A 5 11.08 0.48 8.33
CA ARG A 5 10.76 -0.85 7.86
C ARG A 5 9.26 -1.02 7.62
N ALA A 6 8.45 -0.47 8.52
CA ALA A 6 7.01 -0.55 8.36
C ALA A 6 6.56 0.22 7.11
N ALA A 7 7.17 1.36 6.85
CA ALA A 7 6.81 2.15 5.68
C ALA A 7 7.18 1.42 4.39
N VAL A 8 8.36 0.79 4.37
CA VAL A 8 8.79 0.03 3.19
C VAL A 8 7.88 -1.17 2.98
N ALA A 9 7.51 -1.84 4.06
CA ALA A 9 6.59 -2.97 3.95
C ALA A 9 5.25 -2.53 3.40
N ALA A 10 4.74 -1.38 3.87
CA ALA A 10 3.48 -0.87 3.38
C ALA A 10 3.56 -0.51 1.90
N GLY A 11 4.72 0.02 1.47
CA GLY A 11 4.93 0.32 0.06
C GLY A 11 4.92 -0.92 -0.81
N ALA A 12 5.57 -1.98 -0.35
CA ALA A 12 5.58 -3.24 -1.10
C ALA A 12 4.18 -3.82 -1.20
N ARG A 13 3.42 -3.76 -0.12
CA ARG A 13 2.05 -4.25 -0.15
C ARG A 13 1.18 -3.41 -1.08
N ALA A 14 1.36 -2.08 -1.06
CA ALA A 14 0.58 -1.21 -1.93
C ALA A 14 0.90 -1.50 -3.40
N GLN A 15 2.16 -1.73 -3.73
CA GLN A 15 2.54 -2.06 -5.08
C GLN A 15 1.87 -3.35 -5.53
N ARG A 16 1.90 -4.36 -4.68
CA ARG A 16 1.24 -5.62 -5.01
C ARG A 16 -0.26 -5.44 -5.17
N ALA A 17 -0.87 -4.60 -4.32
CA ALA A 17 -2.30 -4.35 -4.41
C ALA A 17 -2.68 -3.76 -5.76
N LEU A 18 -1.88 -2.81 -6.23
CA LEU A 18 -2.14 -2.20 -7.53
C LEU A 18 -1.98 -3.21 -8.66
N GLU A 19 -1.05 -4.14 -8.52
CA GLU A 19 -0.89 -5.22 -9.51
C GLU A 19 -2.10 -6.13 -9.54
N ILE A 20 -2.58 -6.52 -8.36
CA ILE A 20 -3.72 -7.46 -8.27
C ILE A 20 -4.97 -6.83 -8.84
N LEU A 21 -5.23 -5.57 -8.51
CA LEU A 21 -6.46 -4.93 -8.93
C LEU A 21 -6.38 -4.33 -10.33
N ALA A 22 -5.17 -4.00 -10.77
CA ALA A 22 -4.94 -3.42 -12.10
C ALA A 22 -5.87 -2.22 -12.32
N ASP A 23 -6.75 -2.28 -13.30
CA ASP A 23 -7.65 -1.17 -13.59
C ASP A 23 -8.89 -1.14 -12.72
N ASP A 24 -9.09 -2.19 -11.94
CA ASP A 24 -10.33 -2.34 -11.19
C ASP A 24 -10.15 -1.83 -9.77
N VAL A 25 -9.79 -0.56 -9.66
CA VAL A 25 -9.59 0.07 -8.36
C VAL A 25 -10.06 1.52 -8.45
N PRO A 26 -10.79 2.01 -7.44
CA PRO A 26 -11.22 3.41 -7.45
C PRO A 26 -10.03 4.36 -7.50
N ASP A 27 -10.18 5.46 -8.22
CA ASP A 27 -9.08 6.41 -8.38
C ASP A 27 -8.53 6.92 -7.05
N HIS A 28 -9.40 7.21 -6.09
CA HIS A 28 -8.93 7.76 -4.82
C HIS A 28 -8.08 6.76 -4.05
N LEU A 29 -8.34 5.47 -4.23
CA LEU A 29 -7.49 4.45 -3.60
C LEU A 29 -6.20 4.24 -4.39
N ARG A 30 -6.30 4.31 -5.72
CA ARG A 30 -5.11 4.19 -6.55
C ARG A 30 -4.10 5.29 -6.24
N MET A 31 -4.60 6.53 -6.09
CA MET A 31 -3.71 7.64 -5.81
C MET A 31 -3.00 7.46 -4.47
N ALA A 32 -3.73 7.02 -3.45
CA ALA A 32 -3.10 6.79 -2.15
C ALA A 32 -2.05 5.69 -2.24
N GLY A 33 -2.36 4.64 -2.97
CA GLY A 33 -1.41 3.54 -3.14
C GLY A 33 -0.17 3.97 -3.89
N MET A 34 -0.34 4.76 -4.94
CA MET A 34 0.80 5.23 -5.73
C MET A 34 1.72 6.12 -4.90
N LEU A 35 1.15 6.98 -4.05
CA LEU A 35 1.97 7.80 -3.18
C LEU A 35 2.79 6.93 -2.23
N ARG A 36 2.17 5.88 -1.67
CA ARG A 36 2.90 5.00 -0.77
C ARG A 36 4.05 4.29 -1.49
N VAL A 37 3.82 3.90 -2.74
CA VAL A 37 4.86 3.22 -3.54
C VAL A 37 5.98 4.18 -3.90
N GLU A 38 5.64 5.39 -4.31
CA GLU A 38 6.65 6.35 -4.73
C GLU A 38 7.46 6.90 -3.57
N HIS A 39 6.84 6.97 -2.39
CA HIS A 39 7.50 7.55 -1.21
C HIS A 39 7.53 6.51 -0.10
N ARG A 40 8.34 5.49 -0.30
CA ARG A 40 8.32 4.31 0.55
C ARG A 40 8.73 4.57 1.99
N GLN A 41 9.51 5.62 2.22
CA GLN A 41 9.96 5.90 3.58
C GLN A 41 9.24 7.07 4.22
N ALA A 42 8.27 7.65 3.53
CA ALA A 42 7.52 8.77 4.06
C ALA A 42 6.57 8.31 5.15
N SER A 43 6.34 9.17 6.13
CA SER A 43 5.33 8.90 7.14
C SER A 43 3.95 9.09 6.54
N LEU A 44 2.93 8.58 7.22
CA LEU A 44 1.56 8.77 6.76
C LEU A 44 1.21 10.26 6.72
N GLU A 45 1.72 11.02 7.67
CA GLU A 45 1.49 12.45 7.69
C GLU A 45 2.06 13.10 6.45
N GLU A 46 3.28 12.72 6.08
CA GLU A 46 3.91 13.24 4.87
C GLU A 46 3.15 12.86 3.62
N LEU A 47 2.67 11.63 3.57
CA LEU A 47 1.89 11.18 2.42
C LEU A 47 0.62 11.99 2.27
N GLY A 48 -0.04 12.29 3.39
CA GLY A 48 -1.23 13.11 3.35
C GLY A 48 -0.96 14.47 2.78
N GLN A 49 0.19 15.07 3.13
CA GLN A 49 0.56 16.37 2.63
C GLN A 49 0.89 16.35 1.16
N LEU A 50 1.38 15.24 0.66
CA LEU A 50 1.70 15.10 -0.76
C LEU A 50 0.49 14.89 -1.65
N HIS A 51 -0.60 14.48 -1.05
CA HIS A 51 -1.85 14.26 -1.80
C HIS A 51 -2.43 15.60 -2.24
N GLU A 52 -3.13 15.59 -3.36
CA GLU A 52 -3.75 16.79 -3.90
C GLU A 52 -5.24 16.58 -4.02
N PRO A 53 -6.04 17.23 -3.20
CA PRO A 53 -5.66 18.16 -2.12
C PRO A 53 -5.11 17.42 -0.91
N PRO A 54 -4.43 18.10 0.00
CA PRO A 54 -3.84 17.42 1.16
C PRO A 54 -4.86 16.70 2.01
N LEU A 55 -4.46 15.57 2.54
CA LEU A 55 -5.32 14.75 3.39
C LEU A 55 -4.69 14.63 4.78
N THR A 56 -5.54 14.36 5.76
CA THR A 56 -5.03 14.07 7.09
C THR A 56 -4.35 12.70 7.10
N LYS A 57 -3.55 12.48 8.12
CA LYS A 57 -2.89 11.21 8.33
C LYS A 57 -3.90 10.06 8.35
N ASP A 58 -5.00 10.25 9.09
CA ASP A 58 -6.00 9.18 9.20
C ASP A 58 -6.71 8.93 7.89
N ALA A 59 -6.96 9.98 7.11
CA ALA A 59 -7.64 9.83 5.84
C ALA A 59 -6.78 9.04 4.85
N ILE A 60 -5.50 9.38 4.74
CA ILE A 60 -4.62 8.67 3.80
C ILE A 60 -4.40 7.23 4.27
N ALA A 61 -4.27 7.02 5.59
CA ALA A 61 -4.11 5.68 6.13
C ALA A 61 -5.33 4.82 5.83
N GLY A 62 -6.52 5.41 5.96
CA GLY A 62 -7.75 4.67 5.67
C GLY A 62 -7.85 4.25 4.23
N ARG A 63 -7.42 5.12 3.31
CA ARG A 63 -7.45 4.78 1.89
C ARG A 63 -6.49 3.65 1.56
N ILE A 64 -5.29 3.70 2.13
CA ILE A 64 -4.31 2.63 1.90
C ILE A 64 -4.84 1.32 2.46
N ARG A 65 -5.38 1.36 3.67
CA ARG A 65 -5.91 0.14 4.29
C ARG A 65 -7.02 -0.46 3.45
N ARG A 66 -7.91 0.38 2.92
CA ARG A 66 -9.00 -0.09 2.07
C ARG A 66 -8.48 -0.69 0.77
N LEU A 67 -7.46 -0.07 0.20
CA LEU A 67 -6.83 -0.59 -1.00
C LEU A 67 -6.28 -2.00 -0.76
N LEU A 68 -5.57 -2.18 0.35
CA LEU A 68 -4.99 -3.49 0.66
C LEU A 68 -6.07 -4.53 0.91
N ALA A 69 -7.15 -4.14 1.59
CA ALA A 69 -8.24 -5.08 1.85
C ALA A 69 -8.91 -5.53 0.56
N MET A 70 -9.13 -4.60 -0.37
CA MET A 70 -9.72 -4.96 -1.66
C MET A 70 -8.83 -5.92 -2.43
N ALA A 71 -7.53 -5.64 -2.43
CA ALA A 71 -6.60 -6.48 -3.17
C ALA A 71 -6.49 -7.87 -2.55
N ASP A 72 -6.44 -7.93 -1.22
CA ASP A 72 -6.33 -9.23 -0.55
C ASP A 72 -7.56 -10.08 -0.80
N LYS A 73 -8.74 -9.44 -0.83
CA LYS A 73 -9.95 -10.17 -1.14
C LYS A 73 -9.93 -10.70 -2.57
N ARG A 74 -9.49 -9.85 -3.51
CA ARG A 74 -9.41 -10.25 -4.91
C ARG A 74 -8.42 -11.40 -5.07
N ALA A 75 -7.27 -11.32 -4.41
CA ALA A 75 -6.26 -12.37 -4.50
C ALA A 75 -6.82 -13.68 -3.98
N SER A 76 -7.58 -13.63 -2.88
CA SER A 76 -8.19 -14.82 -2.33
C SER A 76 -9.17 -15.45 -3.33
N GLU A 77 -9.95 -14.62 -4.00
CA GLU A 77 -10.90 -15.11 -4.98
C GLU A 77 -10.23 -15.74 -6.19
N LEU A 78 -9.07 -15.20 -6.56
CA LEU A 78 -8.33 -15.68 -7.72
C LEU A 78 -7.38 -16.81 -7.39
N GLY A 79 -7.15 -17.08 -6.11
CA GLY A 79 -6.21 -18.10 -5.70
C GLY A 79 -4.76 -17.75 -5.94
N ILE A 80 -4.43 -16.45 -5.87
CA ILE A 80 -3.07 -15.98 -6.08
C ILE A 80 -2.53 -15.36 -4.79
N PRO A 81 -1.20 -15.17 -4.69
CA PRO A 81 -0.61 -14.56 -3.49
C PRO A 81 -1.15 -13.15 -3.26
N ASP A 82 -1.45 -12.82 -2.03
CA ASP A 82 -2.00 -11.52 -1.66
C ASP A 82 -0.88 -10.54 -1.32
N THR A 83 -1.27 -9.36 -0.76
CA THR A 83 -0.29 -8.33 -0.48
C THR A 83 0.64 -8.70 0.67
N GLU A 84 0.21 -9.57 1.57
CA GLU A 84 1.07 -9.97 2.68
C GLU A 84 2.18 -10.92 2.24
N ALA A 85 1.93 -11.66 1.17
CA ALA A 85 2.91 -12.63 0.70
C ALA A 85 4.21 -11.96 0.25
N VAL A 86 4.14 -10.73 -0.25
CA VAL A 86 5.36 -10.07 -0.72
C VAL A 86 6.30 -9.73 0.42
N LEU A 87 5.79 -9.65 1.65
CA LEU A 87 6.64 -9.30 2.78
C LEU A 87 7.71 -10.36 3.03
N ASN A 88 7.37 -11.60 2.80
CA ASN A 88 8.32 -12.68 2.99
C ASN A 88 9.36 -12.73 1.88
N GLU A 89 9.00 -12.30 0.71
CA GLU A 89 9.89 -12.45 -0.44
C GLU A 89 10.77 -11.26 -0.70
N GLU A 90 10.29 -10.06 -0.37
CA GLU A 90 11.00 -8.86 -0.76
C GLU A 90 11.47 -8.00 0.38
N ILE A 91 10.73 -8.00 1.48
CA ILE A 91 10.99 -7.07 2.56
C ILE A 91 11.79 -7.70 3.67
N LEU A 92 11.50 -8.93 4.02
CA LEU A 92 12.14 -9.58 5.13
C LEU A 92 13.37 -10.30 4.64
N PRO A 93 14.52 -9.81 4.97
CA PRO A 93 15.76 -10.45 4.57
C PRO A 93 15.88 -11.74 5.31
N GLU A 94 16.47 -12.64 4.72
CA GLU A 94 16.67 -13.83 5.32
C GLU A 94 17.52 -13.76 6.38
N THR A 95 17.97 -13.09 6.78
CA THR A 95 18.65 -13.00 7.86
C THR A 95 19.31 -13.02 8.15
#